data_7840a16cb41dd2955004470798fe404f
#
_entry.id   7840a16cb41dd2955004470798fe404f
#
_cell.length_a   1.000
_cell.length_b   1.000
_cell.length_c   1.000
_cell.angle_alpha   90.00
_cell.angle_beta   90.00
_cell.angle_gamma   90.00
#
_symmetry.space_group_name_H-M   'P 1'
#
loop_
_entity.id
_entity.type
_entity.pdbx_description
1 polymer ?
#
loop_
_entity_poly.entity_id
_entity_poly.type
_entity_poly.pdbx_seq_one_letter_code
_entity_poly.pdbx_strand_id
1 'polypeptide(L)'
;MARKVLTLIKLQVPAGQANPAPPVGPALGQHGVNIMEFCKAFNAQTQQDMGTITPVEITVYEDRSFTFITKTPPAAVLIKQAIGLDKGSGEPNRNKVGTITKAQVRQIAEQKMPDLNANDVDQASKIIEGTARSMGVEVR
;
A
#
# COMPACT_ATOMS: atom_id res chain seq x y z
N MET A 1 13.92 -0.83 27.80
CA MET A 1 14.77 0.11 27.08
C MET A 1 14.42 0.15 25.59
N ALA A 2 14.41 1.33 25.01
CA ALA A 2 14.16 1.44 23.60
C ALA A 2 15.37 0.87 22.82
N ARG A 3 15.09 0.02 21.84
CA ARG A 3 16.12 -0.51 20.95
C ARG A 3 16.48 0.55 19.93
N LYS A 4 17.74 0.61 19.55
CA LYS A 4 18.14 1.53 18.49
C LYS A 4 17.65 1.01 17.13
N VAL A 5 17.05 1.90 16.36
CA VAL A 5 16.60 1.58 15.02
C VAL A 5 17.81 1.59 14.10
N LEU A 6 18.04 0.45 13.44
CA LEU A 6 19.09 0.35 12.43
C LEU A 6 18.62 0.95 11.12
N THR A 7 17.43 0.60 10.68
CA THR A 7 16.87 1.10 9.42
C THR A 7 15.37 0.87 9.36
N LEU A 8 14.73 1.60 8.44
CA LEU A 8 13.32 1.41 8.08
C LEU A 8 13.25 0.87 6.66
N ILE A 9 12.44 -0.15 6.46
CA ILE A 9 12.21 -0.75 5.15
C ILE A 9 10.73 -0.57 4.79
N LYS A 10 10.46 -0.03 3.62
CA LYS A 10 9.08 0.14 3.12
C LYS A 10 8.89 -0.75 1.91
N LEU A 11 7.89 -1.62 1.98
CA LEU A 11 7.58 -2.60 0.94
C LEU A 11 6.10 -2.59 0.62
N GLN A 12 5.76 -3.03 -0.58
CA GLN A 12 4.39 -3.35 -0.97
C GLN A 12 4.33 -4.84 -1.25
N VAL A 13 3.53 -5.56 -0.47
CA VAL A 13 3.45 -7.03 -0.54
C VAL A 13 1.99 -7.44 -0.67
N PRO A 14 1.65 -8.39 -1.56
CA PRO A 14 0.29 -8.92 -1.61
C PRO A 14 -0.11 -9.51 -0.25
N ALA A 15 -1.27 -9.12 0.24
CA ALA A 15 -1.76 -9.56 1.54
C ALA A 15 -1.91 -11.09 1.57
N GLY A 16 -1.41 -11.70 2.62
CA GLY A 16 -1.47 -13.15 2.80
C GLY A 16 -0.53 -13.94 1.90
N GLN A 17 0.28 -13.28 1.08
CA GLN A 17 1.14 -13.93 0.08
C GLN A 17 2.61 -13.53 0.19
N ALA A 18 3.05 -13.08 1.35
CA ALA A 18 4.47 -12.77 1.56
C ALA A 18 5.31 -14.05 1.48
N ASN A 19 6.41 -13.99 0.76
CA ASN A 19 7.32 -15.12 0.60
C ASN A 19 8.76 -14.60 0.50
N PRO A 20 9.77 -15.50 0.62
CA PRO A 20 11.18 -15.09 0.55
C PRO A 20 11.64 -14.60 -0.82
N ALA A 21 10.81 -14.71 -1.85
CA ALA A 21 11.15 -14.23 -3.18
C ALA A 21 11.18 -12.71 -3.22
N PRO A 22 11.87 -12.08 -4.22
CA PRO A 22 11.84 -10.63 -4.36
C PRO A 22 10.41 -10.09 -4.42
N PRO A 23 10.12 -8.89 -3.83
CA PRO A 23 11.09 -7.94 -3.25
C PRO A 23 11.40 -8.16 -1.77
N VAL A 24 10.74 -9.10 -1.10
CA VAL A 24 10.85 -9.27 0.36
C VAL A 24 12.21 -9.82 0.77
N GLY A 25 12.67 -10.89 0.11
CA GLY A 25 13.92 -11.55 0.46
C GLY A 25 15.13 -10.62 0.43
N PRO A 26 15.43 -9.99 -0.71
CA PRO A 26 16.60 -9.10 -0.78
C PRO A 26 16.53 -7.91 0.17
N ALA A 27 15.33 -7.33 0.34
CA ALA A 27 15.17 -6.16 1.21
C ALA A 27 15.46 -6.49 2.68
N LEU A 28 14.99 -7.64 3.16
CA LEU A 28 15.20 -8.07 4.54
C LEU A 28 16.56 -8.75 4.74
N GLY A 29 17.00 -9.50 3.74
CA GLY A 29 18.26 -10.24 3.83
C GLY A 29 19.47 -9.34 3.99
N GLN A 30 19.47 -8.15 3.37
CA GLN A 30 20.56 -7.18 3.49
C GLN A 30 20.76 -6.71 4.93
N HIS A 31 19.73 -6.75 5.75
CA HIS A 31 19.77 -6.27 7.13
C HIS A 31 19.82 -7.40 8.15
N GLY A 32 19.92 -8.65 7.69
CA GLY A 32 20.05 -9.82 8.56
C GLY A 32 18.76 -10.18 9.31
N VAL A 33 17.63 -9.75 8.83
CA VAL A 33 16.31 -10.04 9.43
C VAL A 33 15.86 -11.44 9.02
N ASN A 34 15.16 -12.13 9.94
CA ASN A 34 14.58 -13.44 9.65
C ASN A 34 13.38 -13.30 8.70
N ILE A 35 13.61 -13.62 7.43
CA ILE A 35 12.62 -13.45 6.37
C ILE A 35 11.39 -14.32 6.61
N MET A 36 11.58 -15.57 7.02
CA MET A 36 10.47 -16.51 7.22
C MET A 36 9.57 -16.07 8.37
N GLU A 37 10.15 -15.56 9.44
CA GLU A 37 9.39 -15.03 10.58
C GLU A 37 8.51 -13.86 10.16
N PHE A 38 9.08 -12.93 9.38
CA PHE A 38 8.31 -11.81 8.82
C PHE A 38 7.17 -12.30 7.94
N CYS A 39 7.45 -13.22 7.02
CA CYS A 39 6.43 -13.74 6.11
C CYS A 39 5.27 -14.38 6.86
N LYS A 40 5.56 -15.19 7.88
CA LYS A 40 4.52 -15.83 8.70
C LYS A 40 3.67 -14.80 9.44
N ALA A 41 4.31 -13.83 10.08
CA ALA A 41 3.61 -12.80 10.85
C ALA A 41 2.75 -11.92 9.94
N PHE A 42 3.30 -11.48 8.81
CA PHE A 42 2.59 -10.66 7.84
C PHE A 42 1.38 -11.40 7.27
N ASN A 43 1.58 -12.65 6.83
CA ASN A 43 0.50 -13.45 6.27
C ASN A 43 -0.62 -13.67 7.28
N ALA A 44 -0.29 -13.90 8.54
CA ALA A 44 -1.29 -14.07 9.61
C ALA A 44 -2.10 -12.79 9.82
N GLN A 45 -1.45 -11.62 9.80
CA GLN A 45 -2.15 -10.34 9.99
C GLN A 45 -2.99 -9.93 8.80
N THR A 46 -2.57 -10.27 7.59
CA THR A 46 -3.21 -9.79 6.36
C THR A 46 -4.08 -10.85 5.68
N GLN A 47 -4.32 -11.98 6.33
CA GLN A 47 -5.09 -13.07 5.75
C GLN A 47 -6.51 -12.65 5.33
N GLN A 48 -7.13 -11.74 6.07
CA GLN A 48 -8.46 -11.22 5.76
C GLN A 48 -8.50 -10.34 4.52
N ASP A 49 -7.38 -9.74 4.17
CA ASP A 49 -7.26 -8.82 3.04
C ASP A 49 -6.57 -9.47 1.83
N MET A 50 -6.60 -10.80 1.76
CA MET A 50 -5.91 -11.57 0.73
C MET A 50 -6.27 -11.07 -0.66
N GLY A 51 -5.26 -10.96 -1.53
CA GLY A 51 -5.43 -10.48 -2.89
C GLY A 51 -5.24 -8.97 -3.07
N THR A 52 -5.12 -8.21 -1.98
CA THR A 52 -4.89 -6.77 -2.02
C THR A 52 -3.43 -6.47 -1.72
N ILE A 53 -2.82 -5.55 -2.48
CA ILE A 53 -1.46 -5.12 -2.18
C ILE A 53 -1.49 -4.26 -0.92
N THR A 54 -0.73 -4.67 0.08
CA THR A 54 -0.67 -3.98 1.38
C THR A 54 0.71 -3.37 1.57
N PRO A 55 0.80 -2.04 1.76
CA PRO A 55 2.07 -1.42 2.15
C PRO A 55 2.44 -1.85 3.56
N VAL A 56 3.70 -2.20 3.74
CA VAL A 56 4.24 -2.56 5.05
C VAL A 56 5.49 -1.73 5.32
N GLU A 57 5.57 -1.22 6.54
CA GLU A 57 6.74 -0.48 7.02
C GLU A 57 7.38 -1.31 8.12
N ILE A 58 8.62 -1.75 7.87
CA ILE A 58 9.36 -2.64 8.77
C ILE A 58 10.45 -1.82 9.45
N THR A 59 10.46 -1.83 10.78
CA THR A 59 11.53 -1.20 11.56
C THR A 59 12.50 -2.30 12.00
N VAL A 60 13.75 -2.19 11.57
CA VAL A 60 14.81 -3.13 11.93
C VAL A 60 15.68 -2.52 13.02
N TYR A 61 15.92 -3.27 14.08
CA TYR A 61 16.72 -2.83 15.23
C TYR A 61 18.13 -3.42 15.17
N GLU A 62 19.04 -2.84 15.96
CA GLU A 62 20.46 -3.26 15.96
C GLU A 62 20.64 -4.72 16.38
N ASP A 63 19.77 -5.27 17.18
CA ASP A 63 19.82 -6.66 17.61
C ASP A 63 19.24 -7.65 16.59
N ARG A 64 18.96 -7.16 15.37
CA ARG A 64 18.35 -7.91 14.27
C ARG A 64 16.89 -8.30 14.51
N SER A 65 16.28 -7.79 15.57
CA SER A 65 14.85 -7.91 15.73
C SER A 65 14.15 -6.89 14.82
N PHE A 66 12.86 -7.10 14.59
CA PHE A 66 12.08 -6.20 13.77
C PHE A 66 10.67 -6.07 14.31
N THR A 67 10.06 -4.93 14.00
CA THR A 67 8.62 -4.74 14.13
C THR A 67 8.11 -4.22 12.80
N PHE A 68 6.85 -4.46 12.51
CA PHE A 68 6.25 -3.96 11.28
C PHE A 68 4.83 -3.48 11.52
N ILE A 69 4.43 -2.51 10.72
CA ILE A 69 3.05 -2.03 10.66
C ILE A 69 2.55 -2.15 9.23
N THR A 70 1.29 -2.54 9.09
CA THR A 70 0.62 -2.57 7.80
C THR A 70 -0.23 -1.31 7.66
N LYS A 71 -0.31 -0.77 6.46
CA LYS A 71 -1.12 0.40 6.14
C LYS A 71 -2.25 0.00 5.22
N THR A 72 -3.16 0.93 4.98
CA THR A 72 -4.23 0.70 4.00
C THR A 72 -3.63 0.52 2.60
N PRO A 73 -4.31 -0.20 1.69
CA PRO A 73 -3.79 -0.38 0.33
C PRO A 73 -3.50 0.95 -0.35
N PRO A 74 -2.50 1.01 -1.28
CA PRO A 74 -2.23 2.24 -2.01
C PRO A 74 -3.47 2.75 -2.74
N ALA A 75 -3.61 4.08 -2.82
CA ALA A 75 -4.75 4.70 -3.48
C ALA A 75 -4.90 4.22 -4.92
N ALA A 76 -3.79 4.06 -5.64
CA ALA A 76 -3.81 3.56 -7.02
C ALA A 76 -4.42 2.17 -7.11
N VAL A 77 -4.10 1.27 -6.18
CA VAL A 77 -4.66 -0.09 -6.14
C VAL A 77 -6.16 -0.05 -5.87
N LEU A 78 -6.59 0.79 -4.92
CA LEU A 78 -8.02 0.93 -4.58
C LEU A 78 -8.82 1.47 -5.77
N ILE A 79 -8.28 2.44 -6.50
CA ILE A 79 -8.92 2.99 -7.69
C ILE A 79 -9.04 1.91 -8.77
N LYS A 80 -7.99 1.15 -9.03
CA LYS A 80 -8.03 0.06 -10.02
C LYS A 80 -9.06 -0.99 -9.66
N GLN A 81 -9.17 -1.36 -8.39
CA GLN A 81 -10.17 -2.33 -7.93
C GLN A 81 -11.59 -1.79 -8.07
N ALA A 82 -11.81 -0.51 -7.77
CA ALA A 82 -13.13 0.10 -7.83
C ALA A 82 -13.71 0.12 -9.25
N ILE A 83 -12.87 0.30 -10.26
CA ILE A 83 -13.29 0.38 -11.67
C ILE A 83 -12.93 -0.87 -12.48
N GLY A 84 -12.35 -1.89 -11.84
CA GLY A 84 -11.97 -3.14 -12.52
C GLY A 84 -10.83 -2.98 -13.53
N LEU A 85 -9.93 -2.03 -13.30
CA LEU A 85 -8.83 -1.73 -14.21
C LEU A 85 -7.57 -2.48 -13.76
N ASP A 86 -6.90 -3.15 -14.69
CA ASP A 86 -5.68 -3.90 -14.39
C ASP A 86 -4.44 -3.01 -14.32
N LYS A 87 -4.37 -2.00 -15.18
CA LYS A 87 -3.19 -1.14 -15.28
C LYS A 87 -3.59 0.28 -15.64
N GLY A 88 -2.92 1.26 -15.02
CA GLY A 88 -3.09 2.66 -15.35
C GLY A 88 -2.45 3.04 -16.68
N SER A 89 -2.71 4.26 -17.13
CA SER A 89 -2.17 4.78 -18.38
C SER A 89 -0.69 5.15 -18.25
N GLY A 90 0.10 4.85 -19.27
CA GLY A 90 1.47 5.34 -19.40
C GLY A 90 1.53 6.81 -19.81
N GLU A 91 0.46 7.32 -20.41
CA GLU A 91 0.33 8.73 -20.85
C GLU A 91 -0.98 9.31 -20.32
N PRO A 92 -1.09 9.55 -18.98
CA PRO A 92 -2.37 9.87 -18.35
C PRO A 92 -2.98 11.19 -18.81
N ASN A 93 -2.17 12.12 -19.32
CA ASN A 93 -2.65 13.40 -19.84
C ASN A 93 -3.23 13.30 -21.25
N ARG A 94 -2.95 12.21 -21.97
CA ARG A 94 -3.42 11.99 -23.35
C ARG A 94 -4.40 10.82 -23.44
N ASN A 95 -4.03 9.69 -22.85
CA ASN A 95 -4.79 8.46 -22.95
C ASN A 95 -5.50 8.17 -21.63
N LYS A 96 -6.81 8.36 -21.61
CA LYS A 96 -7.64 8.01 -20.45
C LYS A 96 -8.06 6.55 -20.57
N VAL A 97 -7.88 5.80 -19.50
CA VAL A 97 -8.11 4.34 -19.48
C VAL A 97 -9.34 3.95 -18.69
N GLY A 98 -9.98 4.87 -17.99
CA GLY A 98 -11.17 4.57 -17.21
C GLY A 98 -11.82 5.81 -16.64
N THR A 99 -12.93 5.59 -15.96
CA THR A 99 -13.70 6.65 -15.29
C THR A 99 -14.11 6.16 -13.92
N ILE A 100 -13.97 7.02 -12.92
CA ILE A 100 -14.42 6.73 -11.56
C ILE A 100 -15.44 7.80 -11.15
N THR A 101 -16.50 7.39 -10.41
CA THR A 101 -17.50 8.32 -9.92
C THR A 101 -17.01 9.01 -8.65
N LYS A 102 -17.56 10.18 -8.36
CA LYS A 102 -17.26 10.90 -7.12
C LYS A 102 -17.66 10.08 -5.88
N ALA A 103 -18.72 9.28 -5.98
CA ALA A 103 -19.14 8.40 -4.89
C ALA A 103 -18.07 7.34 -4.60
N GLN A 104 -17.51 6.74 -5.64
CA GLN A 104 -16.42 5.75 -5.48
C GLN A 104 -15.17 6.38 -4.90
N VAL A 105 -14.81 7.59 -5.35
CA VAL A 105 -13.69 8.34 -4.81
C VAL A 105 -13.87 8.60 -3.31
N ARG A 106 -15.09 8.99 -2.91
CA ARG A 106 -15.40 9.25 -1.51
C ARG A 106 -15.28 7.98 -0.66
N GLN A 107 -15.73 6.83 -1.16
CA GLN A 107 -15.57 5.55 -0.46
C GLN A 107 -14.10 5.19 -0.25
N ILE A 108 -13.28 5.39 -1.27
CA ILE A 108 -11.83 5.15 -1.18
C ILE A 108 -11.20 6.10 -0.16
N ALA A 109 -11.60 7.37 -0.18
CA ALA A 109 -11.10 8.37 0.75
C ALA A 109 -11.44 8.01 2.20
N GLU A 110 -12.66 7.55 2.47
CA GLU A 110 -13.07 7.11 3.80
C GLU A 110 -12.22 5.92 4.27
N GLN A 111 -12.00 4.95 3.40
CA GLN A 111 -11.21 3.77 3.71
C GLN A 111 -9.77 4.12 4.02
N LYS A 112 -9.22 5.13 3.37
CA LYS A 112 -7.82 5.53 3.50
C LYS A 112 -7.58 6.64 4.53
N MET A 113 -8.63 7.19 5.12
CA MET A 113 -8.50 8.29 6.10
C MET A 113 -7.46 8.06 7.19
N PRO A 114 -7.31 6.84 7.77
CA PRO A 114 -6.30 6.62 8.80
C PRO A 114 -4.86 6.91 8.35
N ASP A 115 -4.57 6.79 7.05
CA ASP A 115 -3.23 6.99 6.51
C ASP A 115 -3.04 8.37 5.86
N LEU A 116 -4.11 9.16 5.76
CA LEU A 116 -4.05 10.47 5.12
C LEU A 116 -3.93 11.59 6.15
N ASN A 117 -3.30 12.68 5.74
CA ASN A 117 -3.20 13.88 6.57
C ASN A 117 -4.35 14.86 6.31
N ALA A 118 -5.40 14.42 5.63
CA ALA A 118 -6.57 15.23 5.37
C ALA A 118 -7.40 15.43 6.65
N ASN A 119 -8.01 16.60 6.79
CA ASN A 119 -8.83 16.93 7.96
C ASN A 119 -10.24 16.35 7.86
N ASP A 120 -10.76 16.20 6.65
CA ASP A 120 -12.10 15.67 6.40
C ASP A 120 -12.14 14.82 5.13
N VAL A 121 -13.29 14.16 4.90
CA VAL A 121 -13.47 13.27 3.75
C VAL A 121 -13.42 14.03 2.42
N ASP A 122 -13.91 15.28 2.39
CA ASP A 122 -13.89 16.06 1.16
C ASP A 122 -12.46 16.38 0.72
N GLN A 123 -11.58 16.72 1.65
CA GLN A 123 -10.17 16.94 1.34
C GLN A 123 -9.47 15.65 0.97
N ALA A 124 -9.77 14.55 1.65
CA ALA A 124 -9.26 13.23 1.32
C ALA A 124 -9.68 12.83 -0.11
N SER A 125 -10.93 13.13 -0.49
CA SER A 125 -11.43 12.85 -1.84
C SER A 125 -10.62 13.60 -2.90
N LYS A 126 -10.21 14.83 -2.64
CA LYS A 126 -9.36 15.59 -3.57
C LYS A 126 -8.00 14.93 -3.77
N ILE A 127 -7.43 14.36 -2.71
CA ILE A 127 -6.16 13.62 -2.81
C ILE A 127 -6.33 12.40 -3.73
N ILE A 128 -7.41 11.64 -3.53
CA ILE A 128 -7.71 10.47 -4.35
C ILE A 128 -7.99 10.86 -5.80
N GLU A 129 -8.71 11.96 -6.03
CA GLU A 129 -8.95 12.47 -7.39
C GLU A 129 -7.64 12.79 -8.12
N GLY A 130 -6.68 13.41 -7.42
CA GLY A 130 -5.36 13.70 -7.97
C GLY A 130 -4.63 12.43 -8.39
N THR A 131 -4.68 11.38 -7.55
CA THR A 131 -4.10 10.08 -7.87
C THR A 131 -4.77 9.47 -9.10
N ALA A 132 -6.10 9.53 -9.17
CA ALA A 132 -6.85 9.01 -10.33
C ALA A 132 -6.44 9.71 -11.63
N ARG A 133 -6.31 11.02 -11.60
CA ARG A 133 -5.85 11.78 -12.76
C ARG A 133 -4.45 11.37 -13.19
N SER A 134 -3.56 11.13 -12.24
CA SER A 134 -2.19 10.67 -12.53
C SER A 134 -2.15 9.28 -13.16
N MET A 135 -3.21 8.51 -13.03
CA MET A 135 -3.34 7.17 -13.60
C MET A 135 -4.06 7.18 -14.97
N GLY A 136 -4.56 8.32 -15.41
CA GLY A 136 -5.37 8.40 -16.62
C GLY A 136 -6.82 8.00 -16.39
N VAL A 137 -7.32 8.16 -15.18
CA VAL A 137 -8.71 7.88 -14.81
C VAL A 137 -9.45 9.21 -14.63
N GLU A 138 -10.56 9.37 -15.33
CA GLU A 138 -11.40 10.57 -15.20
C GLU A 138 -12.32 10.46 -13.99
N VAL A 139 -12.48 11.56 -13.27
CA VAL A 139 -13.42 11.65 -12.14
C VAL A 139 -14.69 12.35 -12.61
N ARG A 140 -15.85 11.72 -12.42
CA ARG A 140 -17.15 12.24 -12.83
C ARG A 140 -18.16 12.24 -11.70
#